data_11a10b02a07a911fcb0e92069677ce10
#
_entry.id   11a10b02a07a911fcb0e92069677ce10
#
_cell.length_a   1.000
_cell.length_b   1.000
_cell.length_c   1.000
_cell.angle_alpha   90.00
_cell.angle_beta   90.00
_cell.angle_gamma   90.00
#
_symmetry.space_group_name_H-M   'P 1'
#
loop_
_entity.id
_entity.type
_entity.pdbx_description
1 polymer ?
#
loop_
_entity_poly.entity_id
_entity_poly.type
_entity_poly.pdbx_seq_one_letter_code
_entity_poly.pdbx_strand_id
1 'polypeptide(L)'
;LKILFNEGEYLDGLTIDASEVYRRLPFEIPKTSLPDGEQIISILDRIYEEGYRKVLAICISSSLSGTCNMLRLICEEYENLECHVVDSKNISIGSGIIAVRAAQLLEEGMGFEELCRKTEEMIPNSKVFFCLKTLEYLQKGGRIGKVAAFLGSAISLKPVISCNEEGAYYAVAKSIGRNPSIKKVL
;
A
#
# COMPACT_ATOMS: atom_id res chain seq x y z
N LEU A 1 -11.28 2.52 -0.51
CA LEU A 1 -10.64 3.35 -1.54
C LEU A 1 -11.68 3.73 -2.59
N LYS A 2 -11.70 5.01 -3.03
CA LYS A 2 -12.55 5.42 -4.15
C LYS A 2 -11.79 5.29 -5.46
N ILE A 3 -12.46 4.78 -6.49
CA ILE A 3 -11.99 4.70 -7.88
C ILE A 3 -12.85 5.66 -8.69
N LEU A 4 -12.20 6.64 -9.34
CA LEU A 4 -12.84 7.76 -10.01
C LEU A 4 -12.69 7.60 -11.52
N PHE A 5 -13.81 7.35 -12.20
CA PHE A 5 -13.95 7.44 -13.65
C PHE A 5 -14.66 8.74 -14.03
N ASN A 6 -14.60 9.15 -15.29
CA ASN A 6 -15.29 10.37 -15.77
C ASN A 6 -16.80 10.31 -15.53
N GLU A 7 -17.40 9.12 -15.57
CA GLU A 7 -18.83 8.90 -15.38
C GLU A 7 -19.27 8.83 -13.92
N GLY A 8 -18.33 8.68 -12.94
CA GLY A 8 -18.70 8.58 -11.53
C GLY A 8 -17.63 7.99 -10.63
N GLU A 9 -18.01 7.90 -9.35
CA GLU A 9 -17.18 7.37 -8.27
C GLU A 9 -17.63 5.96 -7.87
N TYR A 10 -16.67 5.09 -7.62
CA TYR A 10 -16.89 3.71 -7.23
C TYR A 10 -16.06 3.38 -5.98
N LEU A 11 -16.57 2.47 -5.16
CA LEU A 11 -15.85 1.92 -4.01
C LEU A 11 -15.21 0.59 -4.42
N ASP A 12 -13.87 0.55 -4.32
CA ASP A 12 -13.06 -0.62 -4.65
C ASP A 12 -13.51 -1.86 -3.86
N GLY A 13 -13.82 -2.93 -4.58
CA GLY A 13 -14.29 -4.19 -4.03
C GLY A 13 -15.73 -4.19 -3.50
N LEU A 14 -16.45 -3.04 -3.56
CA LEU A 14 -17.85 -2.92 -3.12
C LEU A 14 -18.81 -2.58 -4.27
N THR A 15 -18.55 -1.50 -5.00
CA THR A 15 -19.40 -1.06 -6.10
C THR A 15 -18.74 -1.23 -7.48
N ILE A 16 -17.47 -1.58 -7.51
CA ILE A 16 -16.72 -1.99 -8.69
C ILE A 16 -15.71 -3.08 -8.32
N ASP A 17 -15.57 -4.09 -9.14
CA ASP A 17 -14.55 -5.13 -8.99
C ASP A 17 -13.33 -4.89 -9.89
N ALA A 18 -12.24 -5.61 -9.61
CA ALA A 18 -11.00 -5.47 -10.37
C ALA A 18 -11.16 -5.84 -11.85
N SER A 19 -12.05 -6.78 -12.21
CA SER A 19 -12.30 -7.22 -13.59
C SER A 19 -12.90 -6.09 -14.41
N GLU A 20 -13.86 -5.37 -13.82
CA GLU A 20 -14.49 -4.21 -14.45
C GLU A 20 -13.49 -3.06 -14.62
N VAL A 21 -12.65 -2.79 -13.61
CA VAL A 21 -11.57 -1.81 -13.73
C VAL A 21 -10.65 -2.19 -14.90
N TYR A 22 -10.19 -3.45 -14.98
CA TYR A 22 -9.32 -3.91 -16.08
C TYR A 22 -9.99 -3.81 -17.45
N ARG A 23 -11.29 -4.06 -17.53
CA ARG A 23 -12.04 -3.92 -18.78
C ARG A 23 -12.09 -2.48 -19.28
N ARG A 24 -12.14 -1.51 -18.36
CA ARG A 24 -12.21 -0.08 -18.70
C ARG A 24 -10.84 0.56 -18.97
N LEU A 25 -9.75 0.03 -18.41
CA LEU A 25 -8.40 0.59 -18.54
C LEU A 25 -7.94 0.94 -19.97
N PRO A 26 -8.31 0.18 -21.04
CA PRO A 26 -7.94 0.54 -22.41
C PRO A 26 -8.61 1.84 -22.91
N PHE A 27 -9.74 2.20 -22.32
CA PHE A 27 -10.54 3.36 -22.72
C PHE A 27 -10.34 4.55 -21.79
N GLU A 28 -10.20 4.28 -20.50
CA GLU A 28 -10.05 5.30 -19.47
C GLU A 28 -9.19 4.78 -18.30
N ILE A 29 -8.22 5.57 -17.91
CA ILE A 29 -7.41 5.28 -16.72
C ILE A 29 -8.02 6.03 -15.54
N PRO A 30 -8.58 5.31 -14.55
CA PRO A 30 -9.21 5.93 -13.40
C PRO A 30 -8.17 6.60 -12.49
N LYS A 31 -8.62 7.57 -11.72
CA LYS A 31 -7.90 8.11 -10.57
C LYS A 31 -8.32 7.38 -9.30
N THR A 32 -7.48 7.41 -8.30
CA THR A 32 -7.81 6.93 -6.95
C THR A 32 -7.73 8.10 -5.97
N SER A 33 -8.63 8.12 -4.99
CA SER A 33 -8.57 9.07 -3.87
C SER A 33 -8.13 8.38 -2.58
N LEU A 34 -7.92 9.17 -1.55
CA LEU A 34 -7.76 8.66 -0.19
C LEU A 34 -9.07 8.01 0.29
N PRO A 35 -9.02 7.15 1.31
CA PRO A 35 -10.22 6.78 2.07
C PRO A 35 -10.93 8.02 2.58
N ASP A 36 -12.22 7.91 2.85
CA ASP A 36 -12.99 8.96 3.48
C ASP A 36 -12.66 9.04 4.97
N GLY A 37 -12.39 10.25 5.48
CA GLY A 37 -12.10 10.46 6.90
C GLY A 37 -13.23 10.03 7.82
N GLU A 38 -14.49 10.27 7.43
CA GLU A 38 -15.67 9.84 8.19
C GLU A 38 -15.75 8.31 8.28
N GLN A 39 -15.38 7.60 7.21
CA GLN A 39 -15.33 6.14 7.24
C GLN A 39 -14.25 5.63 8.20
N ILE A 40 -13.09 6.29 8.27
CA ILE A 40 -12.03 5.94 9.23
C ILE A 40 -12.53 6.15 10.65
N ILE A 41 -13.15 7.29 10.96
CA ILE A 41 -13.72 7.59 12.27
C ILE A 41 -14.77 6.54 12.64
N SER A 42 -15.69 6.23 11.74
CA SER A 42 -16.72 5.19 11.97
C SER A 42 -16.13 3.81 12.28
N ILE A 43 -14.96 3.47 11.69
CA ILE A 43 -14.25 2.22 12.01
C ILE A 43 -13.67 2.29 13.42
N LEU A 44 -13.07 3.42 13.82
CA LEU A 44 -12.52 3.62 15.16
C LEU A 44 -13.62 3.58 16.22
N ASP A 45 -14.78 4.23 15.96
CA ASP A 45 -15.95 4.19 16.83
C ASP A 45 -16.41 2.75 17.06
N ARG A 46 -16.53 1.96 15.99
CA ARG A 46 -16.92 0.56 16.10
C ARG A 46 -15.91 -0.26 16.90
N ILE A 47 -14.61 -0.06 16.69
CA ILE A 47 -13.55 -0.73 17.47
C ILE A 47 -13.68 -0.39 18.94
N TYR A 48 -13.98 0.87 19.27
CA TYR A 48 -14.18 1.31 20.64
C TYR A 48 -15.44 0.71 21.26
N GLU A 49 -16.56 0.69 20.52
CA GLU A 49 -17.83 0.08 20.95
C GLU A 49 -17.73 -1.43 21.19
N GLU A 50 -16.91 -2.12 20.38
CA GLU A 50 -16.58 -3.56 20.56
C GLU A 50 -15.71 -3.83 21.79
N GLY A 51 -15.30 -2.79 22.53
CA GLY A 51 -14.55 -2.91 23.80
C GLY A 51 -13.03 -2.82 23.65
N TYR A 52 -12.49 -2.67 22.45
CA TYR A 52 -11.06 -2.47 22.26
C TYR A 52 -10.64 -1.07 22.72
N ARG A 53 -9.38 -0.94 23.11
CA ARG A 53 -8.81 0.33 23.59
C ARG A 53 -7.49 0.68 22.90
N LYS A 54 -6.91 -0.25 22.14
CA LYS A 54 -5.62 -0.10 21.48
C LYS A 54 -5.73 -0.56 20.03
N VAL A 55 -5.17 0.23 19.12
CA VAL A 55 -5.22 -0.02 17.67
C VAL A 55 -3.82 0.08 17.07
N LEU A 56 -3.37 -1.00 16.46
CA LEU A 56 -2.20 -1.01 15.60
C LEU A 56 -2.64 -0.95 14.14
N ALA A 57 -2.42 0.17 13.48
CA ALA A 57 -2.80 0.40 12.09
C ALA A 57 -1.57 0.33 11.18
N ILE A 58 -1.53 -0.65 10.27
CA ILE A 58 -0.41 -0.85 9.34
C ILE A 58 -0.82 -0.40 7.95
N CYS A 59 -0.16 0.64 7.45
CA CYS A 59 -0.46 1.27 6.16
C CYS A 59 0.56 0.88 5.09
N ILE A 60 0.16 0.96 3.82
CA ILE A 60 1.10 1.01 2.70
C ILE A 60 1.97 2.26 2.82
N SER A 61 3.09 2.28 2.11
CA SER A 61 4.05 3.39 2.14
C SER A 61 3.40 4.77 1.96
N SER A 62 3.76 5.70 2.85
CA SER A 62 3.39 7.12 2.77
C SER A 62 3.94 7.81 1.51
N SER A 63 5.02 7.28 0.91
CA SER A 63 5.55 7.74 -0.39
C SER A 63 4.66 7.36 -1.58
N LEU A 64 3.72 6.41 -1.40
CA LEU A 64 2.83 5.93 -2.45
C LEU A 64 1.38 6.40 -2.25
N SER A 65 0.97 6.65 -1.01
CA SER A 65 -0.39 7.10 -0.66
C SER A 65 -0.38 8.00 0.57
N GLY A 66 -1.22 9.02 0.56
CA GLY A 66 -1.46 9.88 1.73
C GLY A 66 -2.27 9.21 2.85
N THR A 67 -2.73 7.95 2.67
CA THR A 67 -3.57 7.24 3.65
C THR A 67 -2.94 7.15 5.04
N CYS A 68 -1.63 6.85 5.10
CA CYS A 68 -0.90 6.76 6.36
C CYS A 68 -0.92 8.08 7.13
N ASN A 69 -0.67 9.20 6.45
CA ASN A 69 -0.67 10.53 7.07
C ASN A 69 -2.08 10.94 7.51
N MET A 70 -3.10 10.67 6.70
CA MET A 70 -4.48 10.92 7.06
C MET A 70 -4.89 10.14 8.32
N LEU A 71 -4.53 8.86 8.38
CA LEU A 71 -4.84 8.02 9.54
C LEU A 71 -4.13 8.51 10.80
N ARG A 72 -2.87 8.96 10.69
CA ARG A 72 -2.15 9.57 11.83
C ARG A 72 -2.91 10.78 12.38
N LEU A 73 -3.28 11.72 11.51
CA LEU A 73 -4.01 12.93 11.93
C LEU A 73 -5.32 12.59 12.62
N ILE A 74 -6.09 11.64 12.07
CA ILE A 74 -7.36 11.22 12.68
C ILE A 74 -7.11 10.53 14.02
N CYS A 75 -6.12 9.65 14.11
CA CYS A 75 -5.79 8.95 15.35
C CYS A 75 -5.24 9.88 16.45
N GLU A 76 -4.51 10.94 16.09
CA GLU A 76 -4.02 11.94 17.05
C GLU A 76 -5.17 12.73 17.71
N GLU A 77 -6.29 12.92 16.98
CA GLU A 77 -7.47 13.62 17.47
C GLU A 77 -8.49 12.67 18.14
N TYR A 78 -8.32 11.36 18.02
CA TYR A 78 -9.26 10.36 18.52
C TYR A 78 -8.90 9.88 19.92
N GLU A 79 -9.41 10.57 20.95
CA GLU A 79 -9.03 10.41 22.36
C GLU A 79 -9.42 9.06 22.99
N ASN A 80 -10.40 8.33 22.41
CA ASN A 80 -10.94 7.11 23.02
C ASN A 80 -10.09 5.85 22.83
N LEU A 81 -9.13 5.89 21.90
CA LEU A 81 -8.26 4.77 21.55
C LEU A 81 -6.78 5.16 21.58
N GLU A 82 -5.96 4.31 22.15
CA GLU A 82 -4.51 4.37 21.99
C GLU A 82 -4.15 3.81 20.61
N CYS A 83 -3.85 4.68 19.66
CA CYS A 83 -3.56 4.31 18.28
C CYS A 83 -2.05 4.39 17.98
N HIS A 84 -1.52 3.34 17.33
CA HIS A 84 -0.17 3.35 16.76
C HIS A 84 -0.26 3.13 15.26
N VAL A 85 0.20 4.11 14.46
CA VAL A 85 0.10 4.08 12.99
C VAL A 85 1.46 3.84 12.36
N VAL A 86 1.61 2.68 11.73
CA VAL A 86 2.85 2.21 11.11
C VAL A 86 2.84 2.47 9.61
N ASP A 87 3.82 3.21 9.13
CA ASP A 87 4.14 3.31 7.71
C ASP A 87 5.05 2.14 7.33
N SER A 88 4.51 1.14 6.66
CA SER A 88 5.25 -0.07 6.31
C SER A 88 6.41 0.16 5.33
N LYS A 89 6.53 1.33 4.74
CA LYS A 89 7.47 1.63 3.64
C LYS A 89 7.39 0.62 2.48
N ASN A 90 6.25 -0.05 2.38
CA ASN A 90 6.03 -1.16 1.46
C ASN A 90 4.62 -1.10 0.84
N ILE A 91 4.30 -2.06 0.00
CA ILE A 91 2.99 -2.19 -0.64
C ILE A 91 2.62 -3.67 -0.79
N SER A 92 1.32 -3.94 -1.01
CA SER A 92 0.81 -5.27 -1.32
C SER A 92 1.23 -6.30 -0.25
N ILE A 93 1.75 -7.46 -0.69
CA ILE A 93 2.18 -8.52 0.24
C ILE A 93 3.33 -8.05 1.16
N GLY A 94 4.13 -7.07 0.76
CA GLY A 94 5.22 -6.55 1.59
C GLY A 94 4.71 -5.82 2.84
N SER A 95 3.61 -5.07 2.78
CA SER A 95 2.91 -4.55 3.96
C SER A 95 2.02 -5.60 4.62
N GLY A 96 1.41 -6.47 3.81
CA GLY A 96 0.53 -7.55 4.31
C GLY A 96 1.25 -8.53 5.23
N ILE A 97 2.49 -8.93 4.91
CA ILE A 97 3.24 -9.88 5.75
C ILE A 97 3.59 -9.28 7.12
N ILE A 98 3.83 -7.96 7.19
CA ILE A 98 4.05 -7.25 8.45
C ILE A 98 2.77 -7.34 9.30
N ALA A 99 1.60 -7.09 8.71
CA ALA A 99 0.31 -7.17 9.41
C ALA A 99 0.01 -8.58 9.91
N VAL A 100 0.23 -9.59 9.07
CA VAL A 100 0.05 -11.01 9.46
C VAL A 100 0.97 -11.37 10.63
N ARG A 101 2.25 -10.98 10.58
CA ARG A 101 3.18 -11.29 11.67
C ARG A 101 2.84 -10.54 12.95
N ALA A 102 2.41 -9.28 12.86
CA ALA A 102 1.93 -8.53 14.02
C ALA A 102 0.72 -9.21 14.68
N ALA A 103 -0.24 -9.69 13.88
CA ALA A 103 -1.39 -10.44 14.40
C ALA A 103 -0.96 -11.73 15.12
N GLN A 104 -0.02 -12.49 14.55
CA GLN A 104 0.53 -13.69 15.19
C GLN A 104 1.20 -13.38 16.54
N LEU A 105 2.01 -12.30 16.60
CA LEU A 105 2.67 -11.88 17.85
C LEU A 105 1.64 -11.49 18.92
N LEU A 106 0.55 -10.86 18.52
CA LEU A 106 -0.57 -10.54 19.42
C LEU A 106 -1.24 -11.81 19.94
N GLU A 107 -1.50 -12.80 19.08
CA GLU A 107 -2.05 -14.10 19.46
C GLU A 107 -1.10 -14.90 20.38
N GLU A 108 0.22 -14.73 20.23
CA GLU A 108 1.26 -15.26 21.12
C GLU A 108 1.28 -14.57 22.49
N GLY A 109 0.44 -13.51 22.70
CA GLY A 109 0.29 -12.80 23.98
C GLY A 109 1.23 -11.62 24.16
N MET A 110 1.84 -11.11 23.07
CA MET A 110 2.72 -9.94 23.14
C MET A 110 1.95 -8.68 23.56
N GLY A 111 2.51 -7.91 24.51
CA GLY A 111 1.95 -6.64 24.93
C GLY A 111 1.99 -5.58 23.84
N PHE A 112 1.06 -4.62 23.88
CA PHE A 112 0.85 -3.66 22.78
C PHE A 112 2.09 -2.80 22.47
N GLU A 113 2.77 -2.26 23.45
CA GLU A 113 3.97 -1.44 23.27
C GLU A 113 5.10 -2.22 22.58
N GLU A 114 5.31 -3.47 23.03
CA GLU A 114 6.30 -4.35 22.42
C GLU A 114 5.90 -4.75 21.02
N LEU A 115 4.62 -5.01 20.77
CA LEU A 115 4.05 -5.30 19.46
C LEU A 115 4.31 -4.15 18.48
N CYS A 116 4.06 -2.90 18.89
CA CYS A 116 4.34 -1.72 18.07
C CYS A 116 5.82 -1.63 17.69
N ARG A 117 6.72 -1.75 18.68
CA ARG A 117 8.16 -1.74 18.46
C ARG A 117 8.62 -2.86 17.54
N LYS A 118 8.13 -4.09 17.76
CA LYS A 118 8.44 -5.26 16.91
C LYS A 118 7.94 -5.11 15.50
N THR A 119 6.78 -4.49 15.32
CA THR A 119 6.22 -4.21 13.99
C THR A 119 7.11 -3.25 13.21
N GLU A 120 7.61 -2.20 13.84
CA GLU A 120 8.55 -1.26 13.21
C GLU A 120 9.89 -1.92 12.87
N GLU A 121 10.42 -2.80 13.72
CA GLU A 121 11.65 -3.56 13.47
C GLU A 121 11.55 -4.50 12.26
N MET A 122 10.34 -4.91 11.87
CA MET A 122 10.12 -5.75 10.68
C MET A 122 10.20 -4.96 9.36
N ILE A 123 9.96 -3.64 9.39
CA ILE A 123 9.87 -2.81 8.17
C ILE A 123 11.12 -2.93 7.28
N PRO A 124 12.35 -2.70 7.78
CA PRO A 124 13.55 -2.78 6.95
C PRO A 124 13.81 -4.18 6.39
N ASN A 125 13.28 -5.21 7.03
CA ASN A 125 13.46 -6.62 6.67
C ASN A 125 12.35 -7.14 5.73
N SER A 126 11.28 -6.38 5.52
CA SER A 126 10.21 -6.72 4.58
C SER A 126 10.46 -6.08 3.22
N LYS A 127 10.57 -6.88 2.17
CA LYS A 127 10.78 -6.39 0.80
C LYS A 127 9.81 -7.05 -0.16
N VAL A 128 9.09 -6.24 -0.93
CA VAL A 128 8.30 -6.72 -2.06
C VAL A 128 9.09 -6.57 -3.35
N PHE A 129 9.01 -7.57 -4.21
CA PHE A 129 9.58 -7.53 -5.57
C PHE A 129 8.49 -7.85 -6.58
N PHE A 130 8.41 -7.05 -7.62
CA PHE A 130 7.42 -7.28 -8.68
C PHE A 130 7.91 -6.80 -10.05
N CYS A 131 7.27 -7.32 -11.10
CA CYS A 131 7.49 -6.94 -12.48
C CYS A 131 6.18 -6.56 -13.13
N LEU A 132 6.16 -5.45 -13.86
CA LEU A 132 4.99 -4.98 -14.57
C LEU A 132 5.09 -5.22 -16.08
N LYS A 133 3.96 -5.52 -16.71
CA LYS A 133 3.85 -5.60 -18.18
C LYS A 133 4.13 -4.25 -18.83
N THR A 134 3.69 -3.15 -18.20
CA THR A 134 3.91 -1.76 -18.61
C THR A 134 4.12 -0.86 -17.40
N LEU A 135 4.90 0.20 -17.57
CA LEU A 135 5.09 1.24 -16.57
C LEU A 135 4.08 2.40 -16.72
N GLU A 136 3.24 2.33 -17.74
CA GLU A 136 2.29 3.38 -18.11
C GLU A 136 1.38 3.79 -16.95
N TYR A 137 0.81 2.81 -16.24
CA TYR A 137 -0.12 3.07 -15.14
C TYR A 137 0.57 3.67 -13.92
N LEU A 138 1.83 3.30 -13.65
CA LEU A 138 2.64 3.97 -12.63
C LEU A 138 2.92 5.42 -12.97
N GLN A 139 3.23 5.69 -14.25
CA GLN A 139 3.49 7.04 -14.75
C GLN A 139 2.24 7.90 -14.69
N LYS A 140 1.14 7.44 -15.27
CA LYS A 140 -0.13 8.18 -15.31
C LYS A 140 -0.75 8.35 -13.93
N GLY A 141 -0.52 7.39 -13.03
CA GLY A 141 -0.93 7.49 -11.63
C GLY A 141 -0.01 8.36 -10.77
N GLY A 142 1.13 8.83 -11.27
CA GLY A 142 2.08 9.64 -10.52
C GLY A 142 2.90 8.88 -9.47
N ARG A 143 2.87 7.54 -9.44
CA ARG A 143 3.63 6.70 -8.50
C ARG A 143 4.83 6.02 -9.16
N ILE A 144 5.32 6.55 -10.26
CA ILE A 144 6.45 5.97 -11.02
C ILE A 144 7.78 5.97 -10.22
N GLY A 145 7.99 6.93 -9.31
CA GLY A 145 9.19 7.03 -8.49
C GLY A 145 10.48 7.04 -9.32
N LYS A 146 11.54 6.45 -8.77
CA LYS A 146 12.85 6.35 -9.45
C LYS A 146 12.83 5.37 -10.66
N VAL A 147 11.72 4.65 -10.88
CA VAL A 147 11.52 3.78 -12.06
C VAL A 147 11.29 4.60 -13.33
N ALA A 148 11.01 5.91 -13.22
CA ALA A 148 10.84 6.82 -14.36
C ALA A 148 12.04 6.81 -15.32
N ALA A 149 13.25 6.53 -14.85
CA ALA A 149 14.46 6.42 -15.68
C ALA A 149 14.37 5.31 -16.75
N PHE A 150 13.38 4.41 -16.67
CA PHE A 150 13.15 3.34 -17.65
C PHE A 150 12.07 3.69 -18.69
N LEU A 151 11.45 4.87 -18.57
CA LEU A 151 10.50 5.34 -19.57
C LEU A 151 11.24 5.72 -20.86
N GLY A 152 10.63 5.39 -22.00
CA GLY A 152 11.18 5.76 -23.31
C GLY A 152 12.42 4.99 -23.76
N SER A 153 12.86 3.95 -23.04
CA SER A 153 13.93 3.10 -23.53
C SER A 153 13.48 2.33 -24.78
N ALA A 154 14.26 2.41 -25.86
CA ALA A 154 13.98 1.72 -27.13
C ALA A 154 13.99 0.20 -27.02
N ILE A 155 14.52 -0.33 -25.93
CA ILE A 155 14.58 -1.77 -25.63
C ILE A 155 13.44 -2.08 -24.64
N SER A 156 12.76 -3.22 -24.83
CA SER A 156 11.72 -3.72 -23.92
C SER A 156 12.28 -4.08 -22.53
N LEU A 157 12.87 -3.09 -21.85
CA LEU A 157 13.36 -3.24 -20.49
C LEU A 157 12.18 -3.43 -19.54
N LYS A 158 12.24 -4.50 -18.75
CA LYS A 158 11.27 -4.82 -17.69
C LYS A 158 12.03 -4.81 -16.36
N PRO A 159 12.00 -3.68 -15.63
CA PRO A 159 12.67 -3.62 -14.34
C PRO A 159 11.98 -4.55 -13.33
N VAL A 160 12.78 -5.13 -12.44
CA VAL A 160 12.29 -5.64 -11.17
C VAL A 160 12.19 -4.45 -10.23
N ILE A 161 11.00 -4.22 -9.68
CA ILE A 161 10.67 -3.06 -8.87
C ILE A 161 10.53 -3.49 -7.40
N SER A 162 10.98 -2.64 -6.50
CA SER A 162 10.78 -2.75 -5.06
C SER A 162 10.55 -1.36 -4.46
N CYS A 163 10.32 -1.29 -3.14
CA CYS A 163 10.31 -0.06 -2.37
C CYS A 163 11.69 0.16 -1.72
N ASN A 164 12.21 1.38 -1.81
CA ASN A 164 13.44 1.79 -1.12
C ASN A 164 13.16 2.11 0.37
N GLU A 165 14.14 2.63 1.10
CA GLU A 165 14.04 2.96 2.52
C GLU A 165 13.01 4.07 2.80
N GLU A 166 12.79 4.98 1.84
CA GLU A 166 11.74 6.00 1.90
C GLU A 166 10.34 5.43 1.50
N GLY A 167 10.27 4.17 1.06
CA GLY A 167 9.04 3.53 0.59
C GLY A 167 8.64 3.89 -0.85
N ALA A 168 9.51 4.59 -1.60
CA ALA A 168 9.28 4.93 -3.00
C ALA A 168 9.73 3.79 -3.94
N TYR A 169 9.07 3.66 -5.09
CA TYR A 169 9.48 2.65 -6.07
C TYR A 169 10.85 2.94 -6.67
N TYR A 170 11.66 1.89 -6.76
CA TYR A 170 12.94 1.89 -7.45
C TYR A 170 13.17 0.56 -8.18
N ALA A 171 14.09 0.55 -9.13
CA ALA A 171 14.47 -0.65 -9.85
C ALA A 171 15.62 -1.35 -9.15
N VAL A 172 15.40 -2.58 -8.73
CA VAL A 172 16.41 -3.46 -8.11
C VAL A 172 17.28 -4.12 -9.17
N ALA A 173 16.67 -4.52 -10.28
CA ALA A 173 17.36 -5.17 -11.39
C ALA A 173 16.74 -4.78 -12.73
N LYS A 174 17.54 -4.88 -13.77
CA LYS A 174 17.14 -4.69 -15.17
C LYS A 174 17.09 -6.03 -15.87
N SER A 175 16.09 -6.22 -16.73
CA SER A 175 15.99 -7.40 -17.59
C SER A 175 15.33 -7.04 -18.92
N ILE A 176 15.68 -7.77 -19.97
CA ILE A 176 15.04 -7.66 -21.28
C ILE A 176 13.97 -8.73 -21.35
N GLY A 177 12.69 -8.28 -21.45
CA GLY A 177 11.53 -9.15 -21.47
C GLY A 177 11.03 -9.58 -20.08
N ARG A 178 9.80 -10.10 -20.04
CA ARG A 178 9.09 -10.42 -18.80
C ARG A 178 9.63 -11.66 -18.09
N ASN A 179 9.84 -12.74 -18.83
CA ASN A 179 10.26 -14.01 -18.22
C ASN A 179 11.63 -13.92 -17.53
N PRO A 180 12.67 -13.30 -18.13
CA PRO A 180 13.92 -13.04 -17.42
C PRO A 180 13.78 -12.12 -16.21
N SER A 181 12.84 -11.16 -16.23
CA SER A 181 12.56 -10.32 -15.06
C SER A 181 11.96 -11.13 -13.91
N ILE A 182 11.00 -12.01 -14.20
CA ILE A 182 10.39 -12.90 -13.20
C ILE A 182 11.45 -13.81 -12.57
N LYS A 183 12.34 -14.41 -13.38
CA LYS A 183 13.43 -15.26 -12.87
C LYS A 183 14.42 -14.53 -11.94
N LYS A 184 14.50 -13.21 -12.01
CA LYS A 184 15.34 -12.41 -11.10
C LYS A 184 14.64 -12.05 -9.79
N VAL A 185 13.33 -12.26 -9.70
CA VAL A 185 12.54 -12.09 -8.48
C VAL A 185 12.61 -13.34 -7.61
N LEU A 186 12.70 -14.51 -8.25
CA LEU A 186 12.84 -15.82 -7.59
C LEU A 186 14.28 -16.10 -7.21
#